data_63f1b38d623de8a7eb64cc9f270bc8d0
#
_entry.id   63f1b38d623de8a7eb64cc9f270bc8d0
#
_cell.length_a   1.000
_cell.length_b   1.000
_cell.length_c   1.000
_cell.angle_alpha   90.00
_cell.angle_beta   90.00
_cell.angle_gamma   90.00
#
_symmetry.space_group_name_H-M   'P 1'
#
loop_
_entity.id
_entity.type
_entity.pdbx_description
1 polymer ?
#
loop_
_entity_poly.entity_id
_entity_poly.type
_entity_poly.pdbx_seq_one_letter_code
_entity_poly.pdbx_strand_id
1 'polypeptide(L)'
;MKCPKKYGVERRQFLKYMAAVSAIPFSSCRTTSPVITRPQFEDYPFKLSVASGDPEPDGVVIWTRLSPLPLDGGGMPSESIETFWEVATDEAFGNIVKKGTAIATPQLGHSVHVEVTGLKSAHSYFYRFHAGNDTSPVGRTRTAPAMNSRPNRMRFAFTSCQHYESGYFNSYPHMVEEDLDLIVHL
;
A
#
# COMPACT_ATOMS: atom_id res chain seq x y z
N MET A 1 21.94 42.27 55.06
CA MET A 1 21.91 41.81 53.64
C MET A 1 23.21 41.11 53.37
N LYS A 2 23.22 39.75 53.32
CA LYS A 2 24.42 38.92 53.03
C LYS A 2 24.35 38.50 51.55
N CYS A 3 25.39 38.86 50.81
CA CYS A 3 25.54 38.48 49.38
C CYS A 3 25.82 36.99 49.24
N PRO A 4 25.23 36.27 48.26
CA PRO A 4 25.50 34.83 48.06
C PRO A 4 26.89 34.63 47.41
N LYS A 5 27.63 33.64 47.94
CA LYS A 5 28.94 33.20 47.43
C LYS A 5 28.77 32.59 46.03
N LYS A 6 29.53 33.10 45.06
CA LYS A 6 29.73 32.48 43.73
C LYS A 6 30.56 31.20 43.90
N TYR A 7 29.97 30.05 43.55
CA TYR A 7 30.73 28.81 43.39
C TYR A 7 31.37 28.81 41.99
N GLY A 8 32.63 29.17 41.93
CA GLY A 8 33.46 29.00 40.74
C GLY A 8 34.13 27.62 40.80
N VAL A 9 33.83 26.77 39.81
CA VAL A 9 34.56 25.51 39.63
C VAL A 9 35.96 25.85 39.11
N GLU A 10 37.00 25.48 39.87
CA GLU A 10 38.40 25.74 39.48
C GLU A 10 38.73 25.00 38.18
N ARG A 11 39.41 25.69 37.24
CA ARG A 11 39.82 25.13 35.93
C ARG A 11 40.56 23.78 36.04
N ARG A 12 41.31 23.56 37.15
CA ARG A 12 41.99 22.29 37.40
C ARG A 12 41.04 21.12 37.69
N GLN A 13 39.90 21.36 38.33
CA GLN A 13 38.89 20.34 38.58
C GLN A 13 38.14 19.99 37.30
N PHE A 14 37.81 20.98 36.46
CA PHE A 14 37.20 20.76 35.17
C PHE A 14 38.05 19.87 34.25
N LEU A 15 39.35 20.11 34.19
CA LEU A 15 40.29 19.30 33.39
C LEU A 15 40.43 17.86 33.89
N LYS A 16 40.32 17.63 35.21
CA LYS A 16 40.33 16.26 35.77
C LYS A 16 39.06 15.49 35.44
N TYR A 17 37.89 16.13 35.36
CA TYR A 17 36.65 15.50 34.93
C TYR A 17 36.60 15.22 33.41
N MET A 18 37.21 16.08 32.60
CA MET A 18 37.31 15.84 31.15
C MET A 18 38.25 14.67 30.79
N ALA A 19 39.32 14.44 31.61
CA ALA A 19 40.19 13.30 31.37
C ALA A 19 39.58 11.94 31.77
N ALA A 20 38.55 11.93 32.63
CA ALA A 20 37.86 10.71 33.03
C ALA A 20 36.78 10.24 32.04
N VAL A 21 36.35 11.12 31.12
CA VAL A 21 35.28 10.78 30.11
C VAL A 21 35.87 10.10 28.88
N SER A 22 37.20 10.16 28.67
CA SER A 22 37.84 9.56 27.48
C SER A 22 38.12 8.04 27.57
N ALA A 23 37.68 7.37 28.63
CA ALA A 23 37.88 5.93 28.82
C ALA A 23 36.56 5.11 28.70
N ILE A 24 35.54 5.63 28.03
CA ILE A 24 34.38 4.83 27.68
C ILE A 24 34.77 4.00 26.45
N PRO A 25 34.85 2.66 26.56
CA PRO A 25 35.07 1.84 25.38
C PRO A 25 33.89 2.08 24.45
N PHE A 26 34.15 2.55 23.24
CA PHE A 26 33.17 2.55 22.16
C PHE A 26 32.74 1.10 21.96
N SER A 27 31.69 0.70 22.69
CA SER A 27 30.98 -0.52 22.40
C SER A 27 30.40 -0.33 21.00
N SER A 28 31.05 -0.92 20.01
CA SER A 28 30.63 -0.94 18.65
C SER A 28 29.21 -1.51 18.63
N CYS A 29 28.20 -0.64 18.62
CA CYS A 29 26.86 -1.03 18.28
C CYS A 29 26.96 -1.61 16.88
N ARG A 30 27.07 -2.94 16.78
CA ARG A 30 26.79 -3.66 15.55
C ARG A 30 25.34 -3.32 15.25
N THR A 31 25.11 -2.37 14.38
CA THR A 31 23.84 -2.23 13.67
C THR A 31 23.67 -3.50 12.86
N THR A 32 23.06 -4.51 13.46
CA THR A 32 22.45 -5.59 12.68
C THR A 32 21.40 -4.89 11.84
N SER A 33 21.69 -4.71 10.56
CA SER A 33 20.66 -4.36 9.58
C SER A 33 19.52 -5.34 9.80
N PRO A 34 18.28 -4.88 9.98
CA PRO A 34 17.15 -5.80 10.10
C PRO A 34 17.18 -6.69 8.85
N VAL A 35 17.30 -7.98 9.07
CA VAL A 35 17.07 -8.97 8.01
C VAL A 35 15.62 -8.77 7.65
N ILE A 36 15.33 -8.10 6.53
CA ILE A 36 13.99 -8.00 5.98
C ILE A 36 13.64 -9.41 5.52
N THR A 37 13.09 -10.18 6.43
CA THR A 37 12.51 -11.48 6.11
C THR A 37 11.31 -11.19 5.25
N ARG A 38 11.34 -11.63 3.98
CA ARG A 38 10.16 -11.55 3.14
C ARG A 38 9.06 -12.41 3.78
N PRO A 39 7.84 -11.88 3.95
CA PRO A 39 6.76 -12.66 4.51
C PRO A 39 6.54 -13.91 3.65
N GLN A 40 6.38 -15.05 4.30
CA GLN A 40 5.97 -16.30 3.67
C GLN A 40 4.53 -16.55 4.10
N PHE A 41 3.68 -16.87 3.14
CA PHE A 41 2.28 -17.16 3.37
C PHE A 41 2.08 -18.69 3.29
N GLU A 42 1.09 -19.20 4.02
CA GLU A 42 0.71 -20.60 3.99
C GLU A 42 0.17 -21.01 2.62
N ASP A 43 -0.52 -20.07 1.95
CA ASP A 43 -1.05 -20.23 0.61
C ASP A 43 -1.04 -18.87 -0.10
N TYR A 44 -1.39 -18.83 -1.39
CA TYR A 44 -1.42 -17.63 -2.21
C TYR A 44 -2.23 -16.51 -1.57
N PRO A 45 -1.62 -15.34 -1.25
CA PRO A 45 -2.26 -14.33 -0.42
C PRO A 45 -3.30 -13.47 -1.16
N PHE A 46 -3.27 -13.42 -2.49
CA PHE A 46 -4.16 -12.55 -3.28
C PHE A 46 -5.42 -13.27 -3.80
N LYS A 47 -5.97 -14.23 -3.04
CA LYS A 47 -7.17 -14.98 -3.45
C LYS A 47 -8.42 -14.10 -3.63
N LEU A 48 -8.47 -12.94 -2.98
CA LEU A 48 -9.52 -11.95 -3.16
C LEU A 48 -9.27 -10.98 -4.30
N SER A 49 -8.20 -11.23 -5.10
CA SER A 49 -7.85 -10.44 -6.28
C SER A 49 -7.53 -8.97 -5.98
N VAL A 50 -7.80 -8.10 -6.92
CA VAL A 50 -7.56 -6.66 -6.88
C VAL A 50 -8.77 -5.90 -7.37
N ALA A 51 -8.94 -4.66 -6.91
CA ALA A 51 -10.00 -3.77 -7.38
C ALA A 51 -9.47 -2.34 -7.52
N SER A 52 -10.19 -1.50 -8.24
CA SER A 52 -9.93 -0.06 -8.31
C SER A 52 -11.22 0.72 -8.26
N GLY A 53 -11.15 1.94 -7.76
CA GLY A 53 -12.30 2.83 -7.61
C GLY A 53 -11.87 4.29 -7.56
N ASP A 54 -12.85 5.15 -7.24
CA ASP A 54 -12.69 6.60 -7.08
C ASP A 54 -11.88 7.23 -8.21
N PRO A 55 -12.32 7.07 -9.48
CA PRO A 55 -11.57 7.60 -10.61
C PRO A 55 -11.64 9.12 -10.64
N GLU A 56 -10.50 9.76 -10.44
CA GLU A 56 -10.27 11.19 -10.61
C GLU A 56 -9.59 11.47 -11.96
N PRO A 57 -9.61 12.74 -12.45
CA PRO A 57 -8.93 13.07 -13.71
C PRO A 57 -7.43 12.75 -13.74
N ASP A 58 -6.78 12.77 -12.60
CA ASP A 58 -5.34 12.51 -12.46
C ASP A 58 -5.01 11.38 -11.49
N GLY A 59 -6.01 10.60 -11.06
CA GLY A 59 -5.80 9.56 -10.07
C GLY A 59 -6.87 8.47 -10.03
N VAL A 60 -6.57 7.44 -9.26
CA VAL A 60 -7.47 6.32 -8.94
C VAL A 60 -7.08 5.75 -7.58
N VAL A 61 -8.00 5.11 -6.89
CA VAL A 61 -7.68 4.25 -5.75
C VAL A 61 -7.54 2.82 -6.26
N ILE A 62 -6.43 2.16 -5.96
CA ILE A 62 -6.23 0.73 -6.19
C ILE A 62 -6.28 -0.02 -4.87
N TRP A 63 -6.84 -1.22 -4.89
CA TRP A 63 -7.12 -2.01 -3.71
C TRP A 63 -6.71 -3.46 -3.87
N THR A 64 -6.29 -4.06 -2.77
CA THR A 64 -6.19 -5.50 -2.58
C THR A 64 -6.39 -5.86 -1.11
N ARG A 65 -6.54 -7.14 -0.82
CA ARG A 65 -6.53 -7.69 0.53
C ARG A 65 -5.74 -8.99 0.55
N LEU A 66 -4.79 -9.08 1.46
CA LEU A 66 -4.05 -10.32 1.69
C LEU A 66 -4.92 -11.27 2.51
N SER A 67 -5.25 -12.42 1.95
CA SER A 67 -6.12 -13.41 2.59
C SER A 67 -5.87 -14.80 1.97
N PRO A 68 -4.84 -15.53 2.44
CA PRO A 68 -4.57 -16.89 1.96
C PRO A 68 -5.73 -17.86 2.22
N LEU A 69 -6.48 -17.68 3.31
CA LEU A 69 -7.62 -18.50 3.70
C LEU A 69 -8.88 -17.62 3.85
N PRO A 70 -9.48 -17.10 2.76
CA PRO A 70 -10.53 -16.09 2.83
C PRO A 70 -11.82 -16.52 3.53
N LEU A 71 -12.09 -17.83 3.60
CA LEU A 71 -13.26 -18.40 4.27
C LEU A 71 -12.95 -18.93 5.68
N ASP A 72 -11.67 -18.86 6.10
CA ASP A 72 -11.23 -19.35 7.40
C ASP A 72 -10.32 -18.31 8.08
N GLY A 73 -10.94 -17.23 8.56
CA GLY A 73 -10.26 -16.17 9.30
C GLY A 73 -9.20 -15.37 8.52
N GLY A 74 -9.08 -15.58 7.22
CA GLY A 74 -8.13 -14.88 6.36
C GLY A 74 -6.75 -15.52 6.27
N GLY A 75 -6.29 -16.25 7.28
CA GLY A 75 -5.00 -16.96 7.29
C GLY A 75 -3.78 -16.04 7.35
N MET A 76 -3.95 -14.80 7.82
CA MET A 76 -2.86 -13.83 7.96
C MET A 76 -2.31 -13.79 9.39
N PRO A 77 -0.99 -13.54 9.56
CA PRO A 77 -0.40 -13.34 10.88
C PRO A 77 -0.91 -12.04 11.52
N SER A 78 -0.70 -11.87 12.84
CA SER A 78 -1.04 -10.64 13.55
C SER A 78 -0.10 -9.46 13.28
N GLU A 79 0.85 -9.63 12.38
CA GLU A 79 1.87 -8.64 12.04
C GLU A 79 1.47 -7.84 10.80
N SER A 80 2.00 -6.63 10.69
CA SER A 80 1.86 -5.80 9.50
C SER A 80 2.76 -6.31 8.38
N ILE A 81 2.23 -6.38 7.17
CA ILE A 81 2.93 -6.87 5.98
C ILE A 81 3.18 -5.70 5.02
N GLU A 82 4.43 -5.50 4.64
CA GLU A 82 4.74 -4.56 3.57
C GLU A 82 4.36 -5.15 2.22
N THR A 83 3.62 -4.36 1.44
CA THR A 83 3.23 -4.68 0.06
C THR A 83 3.82 -3.66 -0.89
N PHE A 84 4.19 -4.09 -2.08
CA PHE A 84 4.61 -3.21 -3.17
C PHE A 84 3.49 -3.14 -4.20
N TRP A 85 3.40 -2.02 -4.88
CA TRP A 85 2.44 -1.85 -5.96
C TRP A 85 3.08 -1.14 -7.15
N GLU A 86 2.58 -1.46 -8.32
CA GLU A 86 3.02 -0.88 -9.60
C GLU A 86 1.81 -0.55 -10.46
N VAL A 87 1.92 0.56 -11.19
CA VAL A 87 0.95 1.00 -12.22
C VAL A 87 1.71 1.22 -13.51
N ALA A 88 1.23 0.64 -14.60
CA ALA A 88 1.83 0.70 -15.93
C ALA A 88 0.81 1.13 -16.99
N THR A 89 1.30 1.56 -18.14
CA THR A 89 0.47 1.87 -19.31
C THR A 89 0.20 0.64 -20.19
N ASP A 90 0.85 -0.46 -19.92
CA ASP A 90 0.73 -1.73 -20.64
C ASP A 90 0.63 -2.92 -19.67
N GLU A 91 -0.07 -3.96 -20.09
CA GLU A 91 -0.34 -5.15 -19.28
C GLU A 91 0.92 -5.97 -18.97
N ALA A 92 1.94 -5.87 -19.82
CA ALA A 92 3.22 -6.55 -19.62
C ALA A 92 4.15 -5.82 -18.62
N PHE A 93 3.73 -4.63 -18.12
CA PHE A 93 4.52 -3.79 -17.23
C PHE A 93 5.88 -3.36 -17.81
N GLY A 94 5.96 -3.23 -19.13
CA GLY A 94 7.14 -2.68 -19.82
C GLY A 94 7.34 -1.18 -19.55
N ASN A 95 6.26 -0.44 -19.27
CA ASN A 95 6.29 0.97 -18.98
C ASN A 95 5.57 1.30 -17.66
N ILE A 96 6.27 1.12 -16.55
CA ILE A 96 5.78 1.45 -15.21
C ILE A 96 5.82 2.97 -15.02
N VAL A 97 4.66 3.58 -14.74
CA VAL A 97 4.51 5.04 -14.55
C VAL A 97 4.46 5.44 -13.09
N LYS A 98 3.98 4.56 -12.21
CA LYS A 98 3.94 4.76 -10.76
C LYS A 98 4.25 3.46 -10.04
N LYS A 99 4.87 3.56 -8.88
CA LYS A 99 5.11 2.43 -7.96
C LYS A 99 5.34 2.94 -6.55
N GLY A 100 5.14 2.10 -5.58
CA GLY A 100 5.36 2.43 -4.18
C GLY A 100 5.16 1.25 -3.25
N THR A 101 5.09 1.56 -1.97
CA THR A 101 4.83 0.60 -0.90
C THR A 101 3.59 0.98 -0.11
N ALA A 102 2.95 0.02 0.49
CA ALA A 102 1.84 0.20 1.42
C ALA A 102 1.90 -0.89 2.49
N ILE A 103 1.31 -0.63 3.64
CA ILE A 103 1.32 -1.57 4.75
C ILE A 103 -0.08 -2.19 4.92
N ALA A 104 -0.15 -3.50 4.76
CA ALA A 104 -1.33 -4.29 5.09
C ALA A 104 -1.33 -4.59 6.59
N THR A 105 -2.28 -4.02 7.33
CA THR A 105 -2.32 -4.15 8.79
C THR A 105 -3.43 -5.08 9.26
N PRO A 106 -3.25 -5.80 10.38
CA PRO A 106 -4.28 -6.65 10.98
C PRO A 106 -5.56 -5.87 11.32
N GLN A 107 -5.44 -4.61 11.74
CA GLN A 107 -6.56 -3.73 12.11
C GLN A 107 -7.51 -3.47 10.93
N LEU A 108 -7.00 -3.51 9.71
CA LEU A 108 -7.77 -3.37 8.47
C LEU A 108 -8.02 -4.72 7.79
N GLY A 109 -7.85 -5.84 8.51
CA GLY A 109 -7.96 -7.19 7.95
C GLY A 109 -6.99 -7.42 6.79
N HIS A 110 -5.81 -6.82 6.84
CA HIS A 110 -4.78 -6.83 5.80
C HIS A 110 -5.26 -6.30 4.43
N SER A 111 -6.25 -5.40 4.44
CA SER A 111 -6.63 -4.64 3.25
C SER A 111 -5.65 -3.50 3.00
N VAL A 112 -5.41 -3.24 1.73
CA VAL A 112 -4.53 -2.17 1.23
C VAL A 112 -5.35 -1.29 0.30
N HIS A 113 -5.33 0.02 0.55
CA HIS A 113 -5.88 1.06 -0.31
C HIS A 113 -4.74 2.02 -0.65
N VAL A 114 -4.54 2.26 -1.92
CA VAL A 114 -3.51 3.18 -2.40
C VAL A 114 -4.15 4.21 -3.32
N GLU A 115 -4.08 5.47 -2.94
CA GLU A 115 -4.40 6.59 -3.79
C GLU A 115 -3.22 6.86 -4.73
N VAL A 116 -3.41 6.61 -6.02
CA VAL A 116 -2.41 6.84 -7.06
C VAL A 116 -2.75 8.12 -7.79
N THR A 117 -1.88 9.13 -7.68
CA THR A 117 -2.07 10.46 -8.28
C THR A 117 -1.04 10.78 -9.35
N GLY A 118 -1.28 11.84 -10.13
CA GLY A 118 -0.39 12.31 -11.18
C GLY A 118 -0.38 11.40 -12.40
N LEU A 119 -1.52 10.79 -12.70
CA LEU A 119 -1.82 10.04 -13.91
C LEU A 119 -2.39 10.96 -15.01
N LYS A 120 -2.42 10.51 -16.24
CA LYS A 120 -3.09 11.24 -17.33
C LYS A 120 -4.60 10.97 -17.28
N SER A 121 -5.42 11.99 -17.56
CA SER A 121 -6.87 11.88 -17.61
C SER A 121 -7.37 11.05 -18.79
N ALA A 122 -8.52 10.41 -18.62
CA ALA A 122 -9.18 9.56 -19.62
C ALA A 122 -8.28 8.44 -20.17
N HIS A 123 -7.36 7.93 -19.35
CA HIS A 123 -6.36 6.96 -19.77
C HIS A 123 -6.50 5.65 -19.01
N SER A 124 -6.32 4.53 -19.72
CA SER A 124 -6.33 3.19 -19.11
C SER A 124 -4.94 2.84 -18.58
N TYR A 125 -4.93 2.17 -17.43
CA TYR A 125 -3.75 1.69 -16.74
C TYR A 125 -3.92 0.27 -16.28
N PHE A 126 -2.81 -0.43 -16.08
CA PHE A 126 -2.71 -1.75 -15.48
C PHE A 126 -1.99 -1.63 -14.15
N TYR A 127 -2.41 -2.40 -13.17
CA TYR A 127 -1.80 -2.36 -11.85
C TYR A 127 -1.72 -3.75 -11.23
N ARG A 128 -0.77 -3.93 -10.32
CA ARG A 128 -0.58 -5.16 -9.55
C ARG A 128 0.05 -4.86 -8.20
N PHE A 129 -0.07 -5.83 -7.31
CA PHE A 129 0.55 -5.81 -5.99
C PHE A 129 1.51 -6.97 -5.83
N HIS A 130 2.48 -6.81 -4.93
CA HIS A 130 3.42 -7.84 -4.55
C HIS A 130 3.49 -7.93 -3.02
N ALA A 131 3.52 -9.14 -2.48
CA ALA A 131 3.72 -9.41 -1.07
C ALA A 131 4.59 -10.66 -0.92
N GLY A 132 5.70 -10.57 -0.21
CA GLY A 132 6.68 -11.66 -0.15
C GLY A 132 7.23 -12.01 -1.53
N ASN A 133 6.96 -13.24 -1.98
CA ASN A 133 7.34 -13.74 -3.30
C ASN A 133 6.14 -13.79 -4.28
N ASP A 134 4.97 -13.43 -3.81
CA ASP A 134 3.73 -13.55 -4.58
C ASP A 134 3.38 -12.23 -5.26
N THR A 135 2.75 -12.37 -6.42
CA THR A 135 2.23 -11.26 -7.22
C THR A 135 0.74 -11.44 -7.43
N SER A 136 -0.04 -10.37 -7.28
CA SER A 136 -1.48 -10.39 -7.54
C SER A 136 -1.79 -10.62 -9.02
N PRO A 137 -3.05 -10.96 -9.37
CA PRO A 137 -3.53 -10.77 -10.72
C PRO A 137 -3.34 -9.32 -11.16
N VAL A 138 -3.28 -9.11 -12.48
CA VAL A 138 -3.24 -7.77 -13.07
C VAL A 138 -4.65 -7.19 -13.08
N GLY A 139 -4.82 -6.02 -12.46
CA GLY A 139 -6.03 -5.21 -12.55
C GLY A 139 -5.93 -4.19 -13.68
N ARG A 140 -7.05 -3.87 -14.29
CA ARG A 140 -7.19 -2.76 -15.24
C ARG A 140 -8.03 -1.65 -14.61
N THR A 141 -7.60 -0.42 -14.77
CA THR A 141 -8.33 0.77 -14.29
C THR A 141 -8.29 1.88 -15.33
N ARG A 142 -9.10 2.92 -15.11
CA ARG A 142 -9.14 4.09 -15.97
C ARG A 142 -9.38 5.35 -15.15
N THR A 143 -8.61 6.40 -15.43
CA THR A 143 -8.85 7.73 -14.87
C THR A 143 -10.06 8.40 -15.49
N ALA A 144 -10.70 9.28 -14.72
CA ALA A 144 -11.81 10.09 -15.22
C ALA A 144 -11.33 11.05 -16.33
N PRO A 145 -12.26 11.50 -17.18
CA PRO A 145 -12.00 12.58 -18.13
C PRO A 145 -11.62 13.89 -17.41
N ALA A 146 -10.82 14.73 -18.06
CA ALA A 146 -10.47 16.04 -17.50
C ALA A 146 -11.74 16.87 -17.22
N MET A 147 -11.75 17.68 -16.14
CA MET A 147 -12.90 18.40 -15.60
C MET A 147 -13.61 19.21 -16.69
N ASN A 148 -13.27 19.74 -17.63
CA ASN A 148 -14.02 20.50 -18.66
C ASN A 148 -14.06 19.78 -20.01
N SER A 149 -13.70 18.51 -20.06
CA SER A 149 -13.81 17.73 -21.29
C SER A 149 -15.25 17.32 -21.55
N ARG A 150 -15.57 17.04 -22.81
CA ARG A 150 -16.86 16.51 -23.24
C ARG A 150 -16.64 15.11 -23.79
N PRO A 151 -16.72 14.06 -22.99
CA PRO A 151 -16.63 12.70 -23.49
C PRO A 151 -17.80 12.43 -24.44
N ASN A 152 -17.53 11.74 -25.54
CA ASN A 152 -18.58 11.42 -26.52
C ASN A 152 -19.54 10.35 -26.00
N ARG A 153 -19.10 9.54 -25.04
CA ARG A 153 -19.87 8.41 -24.50
C ARG A 153 -19.38 8.10 -23.08
N MET A 154 -20.30 7.63 -22.26
CA MET A 154 -20.02 6.95 -21.00
C MET A 154 -20.92 5.71 -20.93
N ARG A 155 -20.33 4.55 -20.65
CA ARG A 155 -21.03 3.29 -20.40
C ARG A 155 -20.81 2.88 -18.97
N PHE A 156 -21.87 2.67 -18.24
CA PHE A 156 -21.80 2.18 -16.86
C PHE A 156 -22.82 1.08 -16.61
N ALA A 157 -22.49 0.22 -15.69
CA ALA A 157 -23.42 -0.75 -15.13
C ALA A 157 -23.56 -0.54 -13.64
N PHE A 158 -24.67 -0.99 -13.08
CA PHE A 158 -24.82 -1.09 -11.64
C PHE A 158 -25.30 -2.49 -11.26
N THR A 159 -24.91 -2.94 -10.09
CA THR A 159 -25.36 -4.20 -9.50
C THR A 159 -25.65 -3.99 -8.01
N SER A 160 -26.51 -4.83 -7.45
CA SER A 160 -26.90 -4.77 -6.05
C SER A 160 -27.33 -6.13 -5.54
N CYS A 161 -27.47 -6.26 -4.23
CA CYS A 161 -28.03 -7.45 -3.56
C CYS A 161 -27.29 -8.75 -3.90
N GLN A 162 -25.98 -8.66 -4.16
CA GLN A 162 -25.18 -9.83 -4.43
C GLN A 162 -24.89 -10.57 -3.11
N HIS A 163 -25.47 -11.74 -2.94
CA HIS A 163 -25.24 -12.57 -1.78
C HIS A 163 -24.06 -13.50 -2.01
N TYR A 164 -23.01 -13.37 -1.19
CA TYR A 164 -21.75 -14.08 -1.38
C TYR A 164 -21.92 -15.61 -1.25
N GLU A 165 -22.73 -16.07 -0.29
CA GLU A 165 -22.89 -17.49 0.05
C GLU A 165 -23.84 -18.26 -0.90
N SER A 166 -24.69 -17.58 -1.63
CA SER A 166 -25.77 -18.22 -2.41
C SER A 166 -25.84 -17.84 -3.88
N GLY A 167 -24.85 -17.12 -4.41
CA GLY A 167 -24.83 -16.66 -5.78
C GLY A 167 -23.73 -17.28 -6.62
N TYR A 168 -23.99 -17.44 -7.93
CA TYR A 168 -22.98 -17.85 -8.91
C TYR A 168 -22.31 -16.67 -9.60
N PHE A 169 -22.59 -15.44 -9.19
CA PHE A 169 -22.01 -14.20 -9.71
C PHE A 169 -22.10 -14.04 -11.24
N ASN A 170 -23.12 -14.62 -11.85
CA ASN A 170 -23.29 -14.70 -13.31
C ASN A 170 -23.35 -13.36 -14.03
N SER A 171 -23.70 -12.27 -13.32
CA SER A 171 -23.73 -10.92 -13.91
C SER A 171 -22.33 -10.41 -14.26
N TYR A 172 -21.30 -10.78 -13.51
CA TYR A 172 -19.94 -10.23 -13.72
C TYR A 172 -19.29 -10.69 -15.03
N PRO A 173 -19.35 -11.97 -15.45
CA PRO A 173 -18.87 -12.36 -16.76
C PRO A 173 -19.50 -11.56 -17.90
N HIS A 174 -20.82 -11.31 -17.84
CA HIS A 174 -21.50 -10.49 -18.85
C HIS A 174 -21.04 -9.01 -18.80
N MET A 175 -20.80 -8.46 -17.61
CA MET A 175 -20.24 -7.11 -17.48
C MET A 175 -18.83 -7.00 -18.07
N VAL A 176 -18.02 -8.05 -17.99
CA VAL A 176 -16.67 -8.07 -18.58
C VAL A 176 -16.72 -8.03 -20.11
N GLU A 177 -17.73 -8.63 -20.73
CA GLU A 177 -17.93 -8.60 -22.18
C GLU A 177 -18.37 -7.23 -22.70
N GLU A 178 -18.94 -6.39 -21.82
CA GLU A 178 -19.33 -5.02 -22.13
C GLU A 178 -18.14 -4.05 -21.98
N ASP A 179 -17.97 -3.14 -22.92
CA ASP A 179 -16.93 -2.09 -22.84
C ASP A 179 -17.37 -0.99 -21.86
N LEU A 180 -17.35 -1.31 -20.55
CA LEU A 180 -17.80 -0.41 -19.48
C LEU A 180 -16.68 0.53 -19.04
N ASP A 181 -17.06 1.78 -18.78
CA ASP A 181 -16.19 2.80 -18.18
C ASP A 181 -16.25 2.74 -16.63
N LEU A 182 -17.39 2.34 -16.06
CA LEU A 182 -17.66 2.33 -14.62
C LEU A 182 -18.64 1.23 -14.23
N ILE A 183 -18.40 0.60 -13.11
CA ILE A 183 -19.34 -0.31 -12.44
C ILE A 183 -19.62 0.24 -11.04
N VAL A 184 -20.90 0.39 -10.69
CA VAL A 184 -21.37 0.78 -9.36
C VAL A 184 -21.99 -0.43 -8.69
N HIS A 185 -21.50 -0.79 -7.52
CA HIS A 185 -22.09 -1.84 -6.68
C HIS A 185 -22.77 -1.18 -5.47
N LEU A 186 -24.08 -1.46 -5.29
CA LEU A 186 -24.91 -0.94 -4.20
C LEU A 186 -25.04 -1.95 -3.07
#